data_8d9bef2754f9d90749d7e244aae58059
#
_entry.id   8d9bef2754f9d90749d7e244aae58059
#
_cell.length_a   1.000
_cell.length_b   1.000
_cell.length_c   1.000
_cell.angle_alpha   90.00
_cell.angle_beta   90.00
_cell.angle_gamma   90.00
#
_symmetry.space_group_name_H-M   'P 1'
#
loop_
_entity.id
_entity.type
_entity.pdbx_description
1 polymer ?
#
loop_
_entity_poly.entity_id
_entity_poly.type
_entity_poly.pdbx_seq_one_letter_code
_entity_poly.pdbx_strand_id
1 'polypeptide(L)'
;MSVRYGFAADDKVLEAFSALRPREREQVLRAFDQLADDPFQSGDFVHRQPGIRDYQVKQFGRWVVSWWVDHPVCEVRIVQLLRCK
;
A
#
# COMPACT_ATOMS: atom_id res chain seq x y z
N MET A 1 9.85 16.84 -13.41
CA MET A 1 9.95 16.60 -11.96
C MET A 1 8.90 15.62 -11.52
N SER A 2 9.31 14.53 -10.89
CA SER A 2 8.36 13.58 -10.32
C SER A 2 7.80 14.14 -9.02
N VAL A 3 6.50 14.05 -8.85
CA VAL A 3 5.83 14.46 -7.61
C VAL A 3 5.70 13.22 -6.73
N ARG A 4 6.28 13.28 -5.55
CA ARG A 4 6.13 12.22 -4.57
C ARG A 4 4.84 12.46 -3.78
N TYR A 5 4.01 11.42 -3.71
CA TYR A 5 2.80 11.44 -2.89
C TYR A 5 3.14 11.04 -1.46
N GLY A 6 2.27 11.40 -0.52
CA GLY A 6 2.30 10.81 0.80
C GLY A 6 1.60 9.45 0.80
N PHE A 7 1.64 8.76 1.93
CA PHE A 7 0.82 7.56 2.11
C PHE A 7 0.13 7.60 3.48
N ALA A 8 -1.04 6.98 3.55
CA ALA A 8 -1.79 6.82 4.78
C ALA A 8 -2.31 5.38 4.85
N ALA A 9 -2.37 4.83 6.03
CA ALA A 9 -2.79 3.45 6.24
C ALA A 9 -4.04 3.40 7.10
N ASP A 10 -4.95 2.47 6.78
CA ASP A 10 -6.12 2.19 7.59
C ASP A 10 -5.72 1.67 8.98
N ASP A 11 -6.62 1.77 9.93
CA ASP A 11 -6.39 1.31 11.32
C ASP A 11 -5.95 -0.16 11.36
N LYS A 12 -6.57 -1.01 10.56
CA LYS A 12 -6.20 -2.44 10.50
C LYS A 12 -4.79 -2.64 9.98
N VAL A 13 -4.37 -1.83 9.02
CA VAL A 13 -3.01 -1.87 8.48
C VAL A 13 -2.02 -1.40 9.55
N LEU A 14 -2.36 -0.33 10.28
CA LEU A 14 -1.53 0.17 11.37
C LEU A 14 -1.39 -0.87 12.49
N GLU A 15 -2.46 -1.57 12.84
CA GLU A 15 -2.40 -2.66 13.82
C GLU A 15 -1.48 -3.78 13.35
N ALA A 16 -1.62 -4.22 12.10
CA ALA A 16 -0.77 -5.26 11.53
C ALA A 16 0.69 -4.82 11.52
N PHE A 17 0.95 -3.58 11.13
CA PHE A 17 2.29 -2.99 11.10
C PHE A 17 2.91 -2.95 12.50
N SER A 18 2.14 -2.53 13.50
CA SER A 18 2.62 -2.41 14.87
C SER A 18 2.99 -3.76 15.49
N ALA A 19 2.37 -4.85 15.02
CA ALA A 19 2.65 -6.19 15.48
C ALA A 19 3.92 -6.80 14.86
N LEU A 20 4.49 -6.15 13.86
CA LEU A 20 5.67 -6.65 13.15
C LEU A 20 6.96 -6.41 13.95
N ARG A 21 7.96 -7.25 13.70
CA ARG A 21 9.31 -7.04 14.21
C ARG A 21 9.93 -5.83 13.50
N PRO A 22 10.91 -5.14 14.13
CA PRO A 22 11.53 -3.94 13.53
C PRO A 22 12.03 -4.14 12.10
N ARG A 23 12.67 -5.28 11.81
CA ARG A 23 13.18 -5.58 10.46
C ARG A 23 12.04 -5.73 9.45
N GLU A 24 10.94 -6.34 9.86
CA GLU A 24 9.76 -6.49 9.03
C GLU A 24 9.10 -5.15 8.77
N ARG A 25 9.02 -4.29 9.78
CA ARG A 25 8.51 -2.93 9.61
C ARG A 25 9.31 -2.14 8.59
N GLU A 26 10.64 -2.27 8.60
CA GLU A 26 11.49 -1.62 7.60
C GLU A 26 11.17 -2.09 6.19
N GLN A 27 10.96 -3.40 6.00
CA GLN A 27 10.59 -3.97 4.70
C GLN A 27 9.26 -3.40 4.21
N VAL A 28 8.27 -3.35 5.09
CA VAL A 28 6.94 -2.83 4.76
C VAL A 28 7.00 -1.34 4.44
N LEU A 29 7.77 -0.57 5.21
CA LEU A 29 7.94 0.87 4.94
C LEU A 29 8.58 1.12 3.58
N ARG A 30 9.55 0.28 3.17
CA ARG A 30 10.13 0.39 1.82
C ARG A 30 9.09 0.16 0.74
N ALA A 31 8.19 -0.80 0.94
CA ALA A 31 7.10 -1.05 0.00
C ALA A 31 6.18 0.18 -0.09
N PHE A 32 5.81 0.76 1.05
CA PHE A 32 4.97 1.95 1.08
C PHE A 32 5.67 3.15 0.42
N ASP A 33 6.96 3.31 0.67
CA ASP A 33 7.76 4.37 0.02
C ASP A 33 7.79 4.20 -1.50
N GLN A 34 7.93 2.98 -1.99
CA GLN A 34 7.88 2.71 -3.43
C GLN A 34 6.54 3.14 -4.04
N LEU A 35 5.44 2.91 -3.33
CA LEU A 35 4.12 3.34 -3.79
C LEU A 35 4.01 4.87 -3.80
N ALA A 36 4.55 5.53 -2.79
CA ALA A 36 4.53 6.99 -2.72
C ALA A 36 5.42 7.65 -3.78
N ASP A 37 6.55 7.01 -4.10
CA ASP A 37 7.48 7.50 -5.12
C ASP A 37 6.93 7.33 -6.54
N ASP A 38 6.08 6.32 -6.76
CA ASP A 38 5.44 6.09 -8.06
C ASP A 38 3.96 5.78 -7.86
N PRO A 39 3.15 6.80 -7.58
CA PRO A 39 1.72 6.61 -7.29
C PRO A 39 0.89 6.19 -8.51
N PHE A 40 1.45 6.28 -9.71
CA PHE A 40 0.77 5.89 -10.94
C PHE A 40 1.08 4.46 -11.37
N GLN A 41 1.88 3.72 -10.59
CA GLN A 41 2.18 2.33 -10.93
C GLN A 41 0.95 1.45 -10.78
N SER A 42 0.89 0.42 -11.61
CA SER A 42 -0.14 -0.62 -11.51
C SER A 42 0.32 -1.71 -10.56
N GLY A 43 -0.63 -2.33 -9.87
CA GLY A 43 -0.36 -3.53 -9.09
C GLY A 43 -0.24 -4.75 -9.99
N ASP A 44 -0.02 -5.91 -9.37
CA ASP A 44 0.00 -7.20 -10.09
C ASP A 44 -1.39 -7.53 -10.60
N PHE A 45 -2.42 -7.14 -9.86
CA PHE A 45 -3.82 -7.25 -10.29
C PHE A 45 -4.68 -6.20 -9.57
N VAL A 46 -5.93 -6.07 -10.03
CA VAL A 46 -6.90 -5.16 -9.45
C VAL A 46 -7.97 -5.98 -8.73
N HIS A 47 -8.21 -5.67 -7.47
CA HIS A 47 -9.31 -6.25 -6.71
C HIS A 47 -10.55 -5.38 -6.90
N ARG A 48 -11.55 -5.91 -7.59
CA ARG A 48 -12.78 -5.17 -7.91
C ARG A 48 -13.85 -5.45 -6.88
N GLN A 49 -14.47 -4.39 -6.37
CA GLN A 49 -15.58 -4.48 -5.42
C GLN A 49 -16.77 -3.70 -6.00
N PRO A 50 -17.85 -4.38 -6.42
CA PRO A 50 -19.02 -3.69 -6.97
C PRO A 50 -19.58 -2.65 -5.99
N GLY A 51 -19.80 -1.42 -6.47
CA GLY A 51 -20.32 -0.32 -5.65
C GLY A 51 -19.31 0.29 -4.69
N ILE A 52 -18.06 -0.21 -4.70
CA ILE A 52 -16.97 0.29 -3.88
C ILE A 52 -15.79 0.55 -4.80
N ARG A 53 -14.75 1.13 -4.25
CA ARG A 53 -13.55 1.48 -4.99
C ARG A 53 -12.71 0.23 -5.32
N ASP A 54 -12.16 0.18 -6.54
CA ASP A 54 -11.19 -0.84 -6.91
C ASP A 54 -9.87 -0.60 -6.18
N TYR A 55 -9.21 -1.67 -5.79
CA TYR A 55 -7.89 -1.63 -5.17
C TYR A 55 -6.85 -2.25 -6.08
N GLN A 56 -5.66 -1.64 -6.14
CA GLN A 56 -4.48 -2.27 -6.72
C GLN A 56 -3.90 -3.22 -5.69
N VAL A 57 -3.40 -4.36 -6.12
CA VAL A 57 -2.78 -5.36 -5.25
C VAL A 57 -1.43 -5.75 -5.83
N LYS A 58 -0.39 -5.71 -5.02
CA LYS A 58 0.96 -6.06 -5.47
C LYS A 58 1.73 -6.76 -4.36
N GLN A 59 2.57 -7.72 -4.76
CA GLN A 59 3.47 -8.39 -3.85
C GLN A 59 4.83 -7.68 -3.85
N PHE A 60 5.28 -7.33 -2.64
CA PHE A 60 6.60 -6.76 -2.38
C PHE A 60 7.35 -7.76 -1.50
N GLY A 61 8.17 -8.63 -2.10
CA GLY A 61 8.83 -9.68 -1.36
C GLY A 61 7.80 -10.64 -0.77
N ARG A 62 7.78 -10.74 0.56
CA ARG A 62 6.82 -11.58 1.29
C ARG A 62 5.54 -10.84 1.69
N TRP A 63 5.40 -9.59 1.29
CA TRP A 63 4.28 -8.75 1.70
C TRP A 63 3.35 -8.50 0.53
N VAL A 64 2.05 -8.63 0.76
CA VAL A 64 1.02 -8.29 -0.22
C VAL A 64 0.33 -7.03 0.28
N VAL A 65 0.36 -5.99 -0.54
CA VAL A 65 -0.19 -4.68 -0.21
C VAL A 65 -1.33 -4.36 -1.16
N SER A 66 -2.44 -3.90 -0.61
CA SER A 66 -3.57 -3.41 -1.38
C SER A 66 -3.73 -1.92 -1.13
N TRP A 67 -3.93 -1.15 -2.20
CA TRP A 67 -4.02 0.31 -2.09
C TRP A 67 -4.88 0.90 -3.19
N TRP A 68 -5.27 2.16 -2.98
CA TRP A 68 -5.81 3.01 -4.04
C TRP A 68 -5.18 4.40 -3.89
N VAL A 69 -5.30 5.21 -4.92
CA VAL A 69 -4.64 6.52 -4.93
C VAL A 69 -5.68 7.62 -4.94
N ASP A 70 -5.55 8.52 -3.98
CA ASP A 70 -6.39 9.72 -3.87
C ASP A 70 -5.62 10.88 -4.49
N HIS A 71 -5.80 11.06 -5.80
CA HIS A 71 -5.04 12.06 -6.55
C HIS A 71 -5.29 13.50 -6.11
N PRO A 72 -6.55 13.90 -5.81
CA PRO A 72 -6.79 15.28 -5.35
C PRO A 72 -5.98 15.69 -4.12
N VAL A 73 -5.70 14.76 -3.21
CA VAL A 73 -4.89 15.05 -2.02
C VAL A 73 -3.48 14.48 -2.10
N CYS A 74 -3.10 13.92 -3.26
CA CYS A 74 -1.76 13.37 -3.51
C CYS A 74 -1.36 12.33 -2.44
N GLU A 75 -2.24 11.37 -2.21
CA GLU A 75 -2.04 10.38 -1.16
C GLU A 75 -2.33 8.97 -1.63
N VAL A 76 -1.43 8.04 -1.30
CA VAL A 76 -1.65 6.60 -1.49
C VAL A 76 -2.30 6.06 -0.24
N ARG A 77 -3.49 5.49 -0.39
CA ARG A 77 -4.26 4.92 0.72
C ARG A 77 -4.01 3.43 0.79
N ILE A 78 -3.31 2.99 1.84
CA ILE A 78 -3.01 1.58 2.06
C ILE A 78 -4.18 0.97 2.83
N VAL A 79 -4.85 -0.01 2.22
CA VAL A 79 -6.07 -0.59 2.80
C VAL A 79 -5.89 -2.02 3.31
N GLN A 80 -4.81 -2.69 2.90
CA GLN A 80 -4.56 -4.05 3.38
C GLN A 80 -3.07 -4.36 3.32
N LEU A 81 -2.61 -5.08 4.33
CA LEU A 81 -1.24 -5.57 4.43
C LEU A 81 -1.29 -7.02 4.90
N LEU A 82 -0.83 -7.94 4.06
CA LEU A 82 -0.80 -9.37 4.38
C LEU A 82 0.60 -9.93 4.18
N ARG A 83 0.94 -10.93 4.97
CA ARG A 83 2.17 -11.69 4.75
C ARG A 83 1.87 -12.84 3.81
N CYS A 84 2.65 -12.96 2.76
CA CYS A 84 2.61 -14.11 1.87
C CYS A 84 3.35 -15.27 2.54
N LYS A 85 2.72 -16.43 2.59
CA LYS A 85 3.35 -17.62 3.18
C LYS A 85 4.35 -18.25 2.22
#